data_a5606d3c45e4a09aa51e35377c6281a5
#
_entry.id   a5606d3c45e4a09aa51e35377c6281a5
#
_cell.length_a   1.000
_cell.length_b   1.000
_cell.length_c   1.000
_cell.angle_alpha   90.00
_cell.angle_beta   90.00
_cell.angle_gamma   90.00
#
_symmetry.space_group_name_H-M   'P 1'
#
loop_
_entity.id
_entity.type
_entity.pdbx_description
1 polymer ?
#
loop_
_entity_poly.entity_id
_entity_poly.type
_entity_poly.pdbx_seq_one_letter_code
_entity_poly.pdbx_strand_id
1 'polypeptide(L)'
;MKYIESETIELKEKLTDDVKKEIIALANSSGGIIYIGINDIGEIVGVKGADKVMESVSSMIHNSIKPDLTMLIAISKVKENNLDVVVIKVGKGINKPYYLTQKGLKPSGVFIRCGVTSIPSSEEMIRKMILESNKYAFEEEDSFDQNLTFDYASRYFENHSISFSFENKKTLGIVSKEGKYTNLGLIFSDQSPYLIKFATYKGETP
;
A
#
# COMPACT_ATOMS: atom_id res chain seq x y z
N MET A 1 24.74 -5.03 -22.77
CA MET A 1 23.49 -5.79 -22.45
C MET A 1 22.35 -4.96 -22.97
N LYS A 2 21.36 -5.53 -23.66
CA LYS A 2 20.21 -4.76 -24.18
C LYS A 2 19.11 -4.79 -23.13
N TYR A 3 18.59 -3.64 -22.75
CA TYR A 3 17.44 -3.54 -21.85
C TYR A 3 16.16 -3.94 -22.60
N ILE A 4 15.25 -4.63 -21.92
CA ILE A 4 13.99 -5.10 -22.51
C ILE A 4 12.88 -4.80 -21.50
N GLU A 5 11.79 -4.20 -21.97
CA GLU A 5 10.59 -3.99 -21.17
C GLU A 5 9.94 -5.32 -20.76
N SER A 6 9.37 -5.33 -19.60
CA SER A 6 8.68 -6.48 -19.04
C SER A 6 7.56 -6.04 -18.09
N GLU A 7 6.89 -6.98 -17.46
CA GLU A 7 5.91 -6.66 -16.42
C GLU A 7 6.49 -5.81 -15.27
N THR A 8 7.78 -5.96 -15.00
CA THR A 8 8.48 -5.28 -13.89
C THR A 8 9.57 -4.32 -14.34
N ILE A 9 9.76 -4.11 -15.63
CA ILE A 9 10.76 -3.20 -16.19
C ILE A 9 10.09 -2.26 -17.18
N GLU A 10 10.30 -0.97 -17.00
CA GLU A 10 9.85 0.10 -17.89
C GLU A 10 11.03 0.92 -18.37
N LEU A 11 11.05 1.28 -19.65
CA LEU A 11 12.08 2.10 -20.26
C LEU A 11 11.50 3.44 -20.68
N LYS A 12 12.23 4.52 -20.42
CA LYS A 12 11.87 5.87 -20.84
C LYS A 12 13.11 6.62 -21.30
N GLU A 13 13.05 7.18 -22.49
CA GLU A 13 14.14 8.00 -23.02
C GLU A 13 14.36 9.27 -22.18
N LYS A 14 13.28 9.87 -21.68
CA LYS A 14 13.29 11.09 -20.87
C LYS A 14 12.18 11.08 -19.81
N LEU A 15 12.31 11.91 -18.79
CA LEU A 15 11.25 12.14 -17.83
C LEU A 15 10.06 12.83 -18.48
N THR A 16 8.89 12.20 -18.41
CA THR A 16 7.60 12.75 -18.84
C THR A 16 6.59 12.66 -17.72
N ASP A 17 5.49 13.37 -17.85
CA ASP A 17 4.40 13.34 -16.89
C ASP A 17 3.74 11.93 -16.76
N ASP A 18 3.89 11.10 -17.78
CA ASP A 18 3.36 9.74 -17.77
C ASP A 18 4.12 8.79 -16.83
N VAL A 19 5.35 9.10 -16.45
CA VAL A 19 6.14 8.28 -15.51
C VAL A 19 5.39 8.04 -14.18
N LYS A 20 4.58 8.98 -13.73
CA LYS A 20 3.73 8.80 -12.54
C LYS A 20 2.70 7.68 -12.69
N LYS A 21 2.18 7.44 -13.91
CA LYS A 21 1.25 6.33 -14.18
C LYS A 21 1.97 4.99 -14.09
N GLU A 22 3.20 4.93 -14.62
CA GLU A 22 4.05 3.74 -14.55
C GLU A 22 4.40 3.39 -13.09
N ILE A 23 4.76 4.40 -12.30
CA ILE A 23 5.03 4.21 -10.86
C ILE A 23 3.81 3.64 -10.15
N ILE A 24 2.62 4.21 -10.38
CA ILE A 24 1.36 3.74 -9.81
C ILE A 24 1.08 2.30 -10.24
N ALA A 25 1.23 2.00 -11.53
CA ALA A 25 0.95 0.68 -12.06
C ALA A 25 1.88 -0.39 -11.46
N LEU A 26 3.17 -0.09 -11.33
CA LEU A 26 4.13 -0.97 -10.67
C LEU A 26 3.80 -1.16 -9.18
N ALA A 27 3.50 -0.09 -8.45
CA ALA A 27 3.14 -0.16 -7.03
C ALA A 27 1.85 -0.98 -6.81
N ASN A 28 0.86 -0.83 -7.66
CA ASN A 28 -0.39 -1.60 -7.60
C ASN A 28 -0.24 -3.06 -8.04
N SER A 29 0.84 -3.40 -8.74
CA SER A 29 1.12 -4.76 -9.24
C SER A 29 2.21 -5.44 -8.39
N SER A 30 3.30 -5.83 -9.00
CA SER A 30 4.38 -6.60 -8.37
C SER A 30 5.59 -5.76 -7.93
N GLY A 31 5.54 -4.43 -8.14
CA GLY A 31 6.70 -3.57 -8.08
C GLY A 31 7.51 -3.65 -9.36
N GLY A 32 8.68 -2.99 -9.40
CA GLY A 32 9.55 -3.05 -10.57
C GLY A 32 10.55 -1.91 -10.64
N ILE A 33 11.09 -1.69 -11.83
CA ILE A 33 12.14 -0.70 -12.08
C ILE A 33 11.79 0.11 -13.32
N ILE A 34 11.96 1.43 -13.24
CA ILE A 34 11.85 2.34 -14.38
C ILE A 34 13.25 2.89 -14.63
N TYR A 35 13.71 2.79 -15.87
CA TYR A 35 14.96 3.40 -16.35
C TYR A 35 14.62 4.64 -17.17
N ILE A 36 15.20 5.80 -16.80
CA ILE A 36 15.11 7.04 -17.58
C ILE A 36 16.47 7.32 -18.19
N GLY A 37 16.51 7.46 -19.50
CA GLY A 37 17.73 7.55 -20.33
C GLY A 37 17.96 6.29 -21.16
N ILE A 38 16.94 5.46 -21.34
CA ILE A 38 16.95 4.28 -22.21
C ILE A 38 15.73 4.37 -23.13
N ASN A 39 15.94 4.19 -24.44
CA ASN A 39 14.86 4.23 -25.42
C ASN A 39 14.09 2.90 -25.50
N ASP A 40 12.96 2.89 -26.22
CA ASP A 40 12.06 1.74 -26.34
C ASP A 40 12.70 0.51 -27.01
N ILE A 41 13.81 0.68 -27.74
CA ILE A 41 14.57 -0.44 -28.31
C ILE A 41 15.69 -0.94 -27.40
N GLY A 42 15.78 -0.41 -26.17
CA GLY A 42 16.72 -0.82 -25.13
C GLY A 42 18.14 -0.25 -25.29
N GLU A 43 18.30 0.84 -26.06
CA GLU A 43 19.58 1.53 -26.20
C GLU A 43 19.70 2.65 -25.17
N ILE A 44 20.91 2.81 -24.64
CA ILE A 44 21.21 3.82 -23.64
C ILE A 44 21.46 5.15 -24.37
N VAL A 45 20.58 6.11 -24.13
CA VAL A 45 20.67 7.48 -24.68
C VAL A 45 21.13 8.48 -23.62
N GLY A 46 21.00 8.11 -22.34
CA GLY A 46 21.36 8.92 -21.19
C GLY A 46 20.45 10.12 -20.94
N VAL A 47 20.58 10.74 -19.79
CA VAL A 47 19.88 11.97 -19.42
C VAL A 47 20.85 13.10 -19.11
N LYS A 48 20.53 14.31 -19.55
CA LYS A 48 21.27 15.51 -19.16
C LYS A 48 20.76 15.99 -17.79
N GLY A 49 21.70 16.24 -16.86
CA GLY A 49 21.35 16.75 -15.52
C GLY A 49 20.57 15.72 -14.67
N ALA A 50 21.07 14.51 -14.56
CA ALA A 50 20.45 13.41 -13.84
C ALA A 50 19.99 13.78 -12.42
N ASP A 51 20.72 14.61 -11.69
CA ASP A 51 20.34 15.08 -10.35
C ASP A 51 19.03 15.88 -10.37
N LYS A 52 18.85 16.78 -11.35
CA LYS A 52 17.57 17.50 -11.53
C LYS A 52 16.43 16.57 -11.91
N VAL A 53 16.70 15.54 -12.71
CA VAL A 53 15.70 14.52 -13.05
C VAL A 53 15.26 13.78 -11.79
N MET A 54 16.19 13.39 -10.92
CA MET A 54 15.90 12.71 -9.64
C MET A 54 15.05 13.59 -8.72
N GLU A 55 15.40 14.89 -8.58
CA GLU A 55 14.60 15.86 -7.82
C GLU A 55 13.17 16.00 -8.37
N SER A 56 13.06 16.09 -9.71
CA SER A 56 11.75 16.19 -10.38
C SER A 56 10.89 14.94 -10.16
N VAL A 57 11.49 13.76 -10.22
CA VAL A 57 10.82 12.49 -9.93
C VAL A 57 10.34 12.45 -8.48
N SER A 58 11.19 12.82 -7.53
CA SER A 58 10.83 12.86 -6.11
C SER A 58 9.65 13.81 -5.84
N SER A 59 9.71 15.04 -6.38
CA SER A 59 8.62 16.01 -6.30
C SER A 59 7.33 15.51 -6.96
N MET A 60 7.44 14.87 -8.13
CA MET A 60 6.30 14.30 -8.85
C MET A 60 5.59 13.23 -7.99
N ILE A 61 6.33 12.32 -7.38
CA ILE A 61 5.78 11.26 -6.54
C ILE A 61 5.05 11.86 -5.34
N HIS A 62 5.74 12.72 -4.59
CA HIS A 62 5.19 13.32 -3.38
C HIS A 62 3.91 14.13 -3.62
N ASN A 63 3.88 14.91 -4.71
CA ASN A 63 2.78 15.84 -4.99
C ASN A 63 1.61 15.21 -5.76
N SER A 64 1.85 14.09 -6.47
CA SER A 64 0.87 13.60 -7.45
C SER A 64 0.31 12.22 -7.12
N ILE A 65 0.89 11.47 -6.18
CA ILE A 65 0.48 10.09 -5.90
C ILE A 65 0.00 9.95 -4.45
N LYS A 66 -1.08 9.23 -4.28
CA LYS A 66 -1.64 8.81 -2.98
C LYS A 66 -2.00 7.32 -3.02
N PRO A 67 -1.95 6.59 -1.86
CA PRO A 67 -1.27 6.96 -0.61
C PRO A 67 0.22 7.24 -0.80
N ASP A 68 0.92 7.68 0.25
CA ASP A 68 2.34 7.99 0.20
C ASP A 68 3.17 6.76 -0.20
N LEU A 69 4.05 6.94 -1.19
CA LEU A 69 4.95 5.91 -1.73
C LEU A 69 6.40 6.05 -1.27
N THR A 70 6.73 7.06 -0.47
CA THR A 70 8.11 7.44 -0.15
C THR A 70 8.95 6.26 0.35
N MET A 71 8.38 5.43 1.22
CA MET A 71 9.08 4.26 1.78
C MET A 71 9.25 3.09 0.79
N LEU A 72 8.56 3.12 -0.33
CA LEU A 72 8.57 2.06 -1.35
C LEU A 72 9.37 2.44 -2.60
N ILE A 73 9.93 3.65 -2.63
CA ILE A 73 10.65 4.18 -3.79
C ILE A 73 12.11 4.39 -3.44
N ALA A 74 13.00 3.91 -4.31
CA ALA A 74 14.41 4.27 -4.29
C ALA A 74 14.78 4.87 -5.66
N ILE A 75 15.33 6.08 -5.63
CA ILE A 75 15.77 6.81 -6.84
C ILE A 75 17.30 6.90 -6.77
N SER A 76 17.95 6.48 -7.84
CA SER A 76 19.40 6.53 -7.97
C SER A 76 19.81 6.85 -9.39
N LYS A 77 21.07 7.23 -9.59
CA LYS A 77 21.67 7.33 -10.93
C LYS A 77 22.80 6.31 -11.08
N VAL A 78 22.92 5.77 -12.26
CA VAL A 78 24.00 4.87 -12.65
C VAL A 78 24.68 5.39 -13.91
N LYS A 79 25.96 5.10 -14.09
CA LYS A 79 26.67 5.38 -15.34
C LYS A 79 26.71 4.11 -16.19
N GLU A 80 26.16 4.23 -17.38
CA GLU A 80 26.16 3.17 -18.39
C GLU A 80 26.72 3.76 -19.69
N ASN A 81 27.78 3.17 -20.24
CA ASN A 81 28.49 3.66 -21.40
C ASN A 81 28.88 5.16 -21.32
N ASN A 82 29.33 5.61 -20.14
CA ASN A 82 29.62 7.02 -19.83
C ASN A 82 28.43 7.98 -19.89
N LEU A 83 27.21 7.47 -20.00
CA LEU A 83 25.96 8.22 -19.95
C LEU A 83 25.29 8.03 -18.60
N ASP A 84 24.64 9.07 -18.07
CA ASP A 84 23.88 8.97 -16.84
C ASP A 84 22.48 8.41 -17.14
N VAL A 85 22.07 7.37 -16.40
CA VAL A 85 20.75 6.78 -16.43
C VAL A 85 20.15 6.92 -15.04
N VAL A 86 18.91 7.43 -14.93
CA VAL A 86 18.19 7.46 -13.65
C VAL A 86 17.39 6.19 -13.48
N VAL A 87 17.51 5.56 -12.32
CA VAL A 87 16.86 4.30 -11.96
C VAL A 87 15.88 4.55 -10.83
N ILE A 88 14.60 4.25 -11.08
CA ILE A 88 13.54 4.34 -10.08
C ILE A 88 13.12 2.90 -9.74
N LYS A 89 13.44 2.46 -8.53
CA LYS A 89 12.96 1.17 -8.00
C LYS A 89 11.65 1.41 -7.26
N VAL A 90 10.62 0.70 -7.65
CA VAL A 90 9.26 0.79 -7.07
C VAL A 90 8.96 -0.53 -6.36
N GLY A 91 8.76 -0.49 -5.06
CA GLY A 91 8.33 -1.63 -4.28
C GLY A 91 6.87 -1.99 -4.56
N LYS A 92 6.52 -3.27 -4.34
CA LYS A 92 5.11 -3.70 -4.33
C LYS A 92 4.38 -2.98 -3.20
N GLY A 93 3.32 -2.26 -3.54
CA GLY A 93 2.52 -1.52 -2.57
C GLY A 93 1.72 -2.42 -1.63
N ILE A 94 1.62 -2.01 -0.38
CA ILE A 94 0.83 -2.67 0.68
C ILE A 94 -0.51 -1.96 0.89
N ASN A 95 -0.56 -0.63 0.76
CA ASN A 95 -1.75 0.20 0.96
C ASN A 95 -2.46 0.50 -0.37
N LYS A 96 -2.73 -0.53 -1.17
CA LYS A 96 -3.40 -0.39 -2.47
C LYS A 96 -4.87 0.01 -2.30
N PRO A 97 -5.44 0.73 -3.28
CA PRO A 97 -4.83 1.18 -4.53
C PRO A 97 -4.09 2.51 -4.42
N TYR A 98 -2.94 2.61 -5.08
CA TYR A 98 -2.27 3.89 -5.32
C TYR A 98 -2.89 4.57 -6.54
N TYR A 99 -2.98 5.90 -6.50
CA TYR A 99 -3.70 6.65 -7.53
C TYR A 99 -3.16 8.07 -7.72
N LEU A 100 -3.45 8.66 -8.87
CA LEU A 100 -3.18 10.08 -9.15
C LEU A 100 -4.09 10.96 -8.29
N THR A 101 -3.51 11.82 -7.45
CA THR A 101 -4.24 12.73 -6.54
C THR A 101 -5.30 13.55 -7.29
N GLN A 102 -4.95 14.11 -8.45
CA GLN A 102 -5.85 14.94 -9.26
C GLN A 102 -7.04 14.18 -9.86
N LYS A 103 -6.88 12.88 -10.09
CA LYS A 103 -7.92 12.03 -10.70
C LYS A 103 -8.75 11.28 -9.67
N GLY A 104 -8.20 11.07 -8.46
CA GLY A 104 -8.87 10.36 -7.39
C GLY A 104 -8.96 8.84 -7.61
N LEU A 105 -9.69 8.19 -6.72
CA LEU A 105 -9.82 6.73 -6.62
C LEU A 105 -10.87 6.20 -7.63
N LYS A 106 -10.53 6.27 -8.90
CA LYS A 106 -11.38 5.83 -10.02
C LYS A 106 -10.51 5.34 -11.19
N PRO A 107 -11.06 4.67 -12.22
CA PRO A 107 -10.28 4.11 -13.33
C PRO A 107 -9.30 5.07 -13.98
N SER A 108 -9.66 6.35 -14.12
CA SER A 108 -8.77 7.37 -14.72
C SER A 108 -7.58 7.76 -13.83
N GLY A 109 -7.58 7.37 -12.55
CA GLY A 109 -6.53 7.69 -11.58
C GLY A 109 -5.72 6.49 -11.11
N VAL A 110 -6.26 5.27 -11.24
CA VAL A 110 -5.63 4.02 -10.79
C VAL A 110 -5.13 3.23 -12.00
N PHE A 111 -3.86 2.82 -11.96
CA PHE A 111 -3.22 2.07 -13.05
C PHE A 111 -2.66 0.76 -12.50
N ILE A 112 -2.62 -0.27 -13.34
CA ILE A 112 -2.04 -1.59 -13.08
C ILE A 112 -1.20 -2.03 -14.27
N ARG A 113 -0.23 -2.94 -14.04
CA ARG A 113 0.52 -3.57 -15.13
C ARG A 113 -0.29 -4.72 -15.74
N CYS A 114 -0.28 -4.76 -17.07
CA CYS A 114 -0.81 -5.85 -17.85
C CYS A 114 0.24 -6.21 -18.91
N GLY A 115 1.07 -7.21 -18.61
CA GLY A 115 2.29 -7.49 -19.37
C GLY A 115 3.24 -6.28 -19.32
N VAL A 116 3.66 -5.80 -20.48
CA VAL A 116 4.55 -4.63 -20.60
C VAL A 116 3.83 -3.28 -20.58
N THR A 117 2.50 -3.25 -20.44
CA THR A 117 1.72 -2.01 -20.57
C THR A 117 1.07 -1.63 -19.24
N SER A 118 1.05 -0.34 -18.93
CA SER A 118 0.26 0.20 -17.83
C SER A 118 -1.12 0.62 -18.34
N ILE A 119 -2.16 0.03 -17.77
CA ILE A 119 -3.55 0.28 -18.15
C ILE A 119 -4.37 0.84 -16.97
N PRO A 120 -5.41 1.63 -17.24
CA PRO A 120 -6.37 2.02 -16.20
C PRO A 120 -7.00 0.78 -15.56
N SER A 121 -7.13 0.79 -14.23
CA SER A 121 -7.78 -0.29 -13.50
C SER A 121 -9.32 -0.20 -13.64
N SER A 122 -10.01 -1.35 -13.67
CA SER A 122 -11.46 -1.35 -13.59
C SER A 122 -11.96 -0.99 -12.19
N GLU A 123 -13.21 -0.54 -12.08
CA GLU A 123 -13.84 -0.29 -10.77
C GLU A 123 -13.88 -1.53 -9.89
N GLU A 124 -14.10 -2.70 -10.49
CA GLU A 124 -14.09 -3.98 -9.79
C GLU A 124 -12.70 -4.29 -9.19
N MET A 125 -11.64 -4.08 -9.99
CA MET A 125 -10.27 -4.27 -9.52
C MET A 125 -9.89 -3.27 -8.42
N ILE A 126 -10.31 -2.01 -8.55
CA ILE A 126 -10.12 -0.98 -7.50
C ILE A 126 -10.79 -1.44 -6.20
N ARG A 127 -12.05 -1.91 -6.27
CA ARG A 127 -12.79 -2.42 -5.12
C ARG A 127 -12.09 -3.63 -4.49
N LYS A 128 -11.57 -4.54 -5.32
CA LYS A 128 -10.79 -5.69 -4.86
C LYS A 128 -9.51 -5.26 -4.13
N MET A 129 -8.75 -4.31 -4.69
CA MET A 129 -7.54 -3.77 -4.03
C MET A 129 -7.85 -3.13 -2.67
N ILE A 130 -8.96 -2.39 -2.55
CA ILE A 130 -9.41 -1.80 -1.28
C ILE A 130 -9.70 -2.90 -0.25
N LEU A 131 -10.43 -3.95 -0.65
CA LEU A 131 -10.73 -5.07 0.24
C LEU A 131 -9.47 -5.85 0.64
N GLU A 132 -8.49 -5.97 -0.25
CA GLU A 132 -7.22 -6.65 0.04
C GLU A 132 -6.29 -5.84 0.94
N SER A 133 -6.27 -4.51 0.81
CA SER A 133 -5.47 -3.64 1.68
C SER A 133 -6.09 -3.50 3.06
N ASN A 134 -7.41 -3.57 3.16
CA ASN A 134 -8.13 -3.61 4.44
C ASN A 134 -8.03 -4.97 5.16
N LYS A 135 -7.25 -5.92 4.66
CA LYS A 135 -6.97 -7.18 5.40
C LYS A 135 -6.18 -6.97 6.69
N TYR A 136 -5.57 -5.82 6.85
CA TYR A 136 -5.10 -5.33 8.15
C TYR A 136 -6.15 -4.35 8.67
N ALA A 137 -7.29 -4.90 9.10
CA ALA A 137 -8.25 -4.11 9.85
C ALA A 137 -7.55 -3.61 11.12
N PHE A 138 -7.84 -2.37 11.53
CA PHE A 138 -7.24 -1.77 12.74
C PHE A 138 -7.26 -2.75 13.93
N GLU A 139 -8.34 -3.50 14.05
CA GLU A 139 -8.53 -4.48 15.11
C GLU A 139 -7.55 -5.67 15.05
N GLU A 140 -7.00 -6.02 13.89
CA GLU A 140 -6.06 -7.13 13.70
C GLU A 140 -4.59 -6.73 13.90
N GLU A 141 -4.29 -5.42 13.89
CA GLU A 141 -2.94 -4.91 14.16
C GLU A 141 -2.54 -5.15 15.62
N ASP A 142 -1.22 -5.33 15.85
CA ASP A 142 -0.68 -5.44 17.21
C ASP A 142 -0.99 -4.16 18.00
N SER A 143 -1.54 -4.33 19.21
CA SER A 143 -1.75 -3.22 20.12
C SER A 143 -0.41 -2.63 20.57
N PHE A 144 -0.37 -1.29 20.69
CA PHE A 144 0.79 -0.62 21.30
C PHE A 144 0.99 -0.96 22.77
N ASP A 145 -0.10 -1.32 23.50
CA ASP A 145 -0.06 -1.79 24.87
C ASP A 145 -0.21 -3.31 24.90
N GLN A 146 0.79 -3.98 25.45
CA GLN A 146 0.82 -5.44 25.60
C GLN A 146 0.56 -5.90 27.04
N ASN A 147 0.29 -4.96 27.99
CA ASN A 147 -0.02 -5.25 29.40
C ASN A 147 -1.53 -5.17 29.66
N LEU A 148 -2.32 -5.88 28.82
CA LEU A 148 -3.76 -5.82 28.89
C LEU A 148 -4.33 -6.82 29.92
N THR A 149 -5.34 -6.38 30.68
CA THR A 149 -6.17 -7.23 31.56
C THR A 149 -7.60 -7.31 31.02
N PHE A 150 -8.32 -8.37 31.44
CA PHE A 150 -9.66 -8.69 30.89
C PHE A 150 -10.59 -9.16 31.98
N ASP A 151 -10.56 -8.53 33.15
CA ASP A 151 -11.36 -8.96 34.30
C ASP A 151 -12.85 -8.85 34.03
N TYR A 152 -13.27 -7.76 33.37
CA TYR A 152 -14.67 -7.59 33.00
C TYR A 152 -15.11 -8.60 31.92
N ALA A 153 -14.32 -8.75 30.86
CA ALA A 153 -14.62 -9.71 29.79
C ALA A 153 -14.65 -11.16 30.32
N SER A 154 -13.68 -11.54 31.15
CA SER A 154 -13.62 -12.88 31.76
C SER A 154 -14.90 -13.19 32.54
N ARG A 155 -15.32 -12.29 33.42
CA ARG A 155 -16.57 -12.46 34.18
C ARG A 155 -17.82 -12.53 33.31
N TYR A 156 -17.87 -11.74 32.25
CA TYR A 156 -18.98 -11.77 31.31
C TYR A 156 -19.07 -13.11 30.58
N PHE A 157 -17.96 -13.63 30.06
CA PHE A 157 -17.93 -14.93 29.39
C PHE A 157 -18.23 -16.10 30.35
N GLU A 158 -17.69 -16.08 31.58
CA GLU A 158 -17.98 -17.07 32.61
C GLU A 158 -19.47 -17.13 32.98
N ASN A 159 -20.11 -15.98 33.14
CA ASN A 159 -21.55 -15.89 33.44
C ASN A 159 -22.43 -16.46 32.32
N HIS A 160 -21.89 -16.55 31.09
CA HIS A 160 -22.58 -17.16 29.94
C HIS A 160 -22.09 -18.59 29.66
N SER A 161 -21.34 -19.19 30.56
CA SER A 161 -20.74 -20.52 30.39
C SER A 161 -19.85 -20.66 29.16
N ILE A 162 -19.18 -19.59 28.77
CA ILE A 162 -18.24 -19.55 27.67
C ILE A 162 -16.81 -19.44 28.21
N SER A 163 -15.94 -20.32 27.78
CA SER A 163 -14.52 -20.25 28.14
C SER A 163 -13.82 -19.05 27.52
N PHE A 164 -13.04 -18.33 28.33
CA PHE A 164 -12.23 -17.18 27.86
C PHE A 164 -10.72 -17.46 28.04
N SER A 165 -10.31 -18.68 27.68
CA SER A 165 -8.92 -19.11 27.72
C SER A 165 -8.03 -18.36 26.71
N PHE A 166 -6.72 -18.53 26.81
CA PHE A 166 -5.77 -17.96 25.85
C PHE A 166 -6.05 -18.40 24.41
N GLU A 167 -6.40 -19.68 24.21
CA GLU A 167 -6.74 -20.20 22.88
C GLU A 167 -8.04 -19.59 22.33
N ASN A 168 -9.03 -19.36 23.21
CA ASN A 168 -10.25 -18.66 22.80
C ASN A 168 -9.96 -17.20 22.44
N LYS A 169 -9.06 -16.53 23.16
CA LYS A 169 -8.61 -15.17 22.81
C LYS A 169 -7.95 -15.11 21.42
N LYS A 170 -7.17 -16.14 21.04
CA LYS A 170 -6.63 -16.25 19.67
C LYS A 170 -7.74 -16.44 18.64
N THR A 171 -8.68 -17.33 18.91
CA THR A 171 -9.82 -17.59 18.00
C THR A 171 -10.69 -16.35 17.81
N LEU A 172 -10.85 -15.52 18.85
CA LEU A 172 -11.58 -14.27 18.80
C LEU A 172 -10.78 -13.12 18.18
N GLY A 173 -9.51 -13.31 17.85
CA GLY A 173 -8.64 -12.24 17.32
C GLY A 173 -8.14 -11.25 18.38
N ILE A 174 -8.38 -11.48 19.66
CA ILE A 174 -7.87 -10.67 20.78
C ILE A 174 -6.35 -10.83 20.92
N VAL A 175 -5.84 -11.99 20.54
CA VAL A 175 -4.41 -12.32 20.47
C VAL A 175 -4.07 -12.74 19.06
N SER A 176 -2.99 -12.18 18.49
CA SER A 176 -2.49 -12.51 17.15
C SER A 176 -1.90 -13.93 17.11
N LYS A 177 -1.57 -14.39 15.89
CA LYS A 177 -0.91 -15.71 15.71
C LYS A 177 0.46 -15.75 16.39
N GLU A 178 1.13 -14.63 16.47
CA GLU A 178 2.42 -14.41 17.10
C GLU A 178 2.33 -14.33 18.64
N GLY A 179 1.12 -14.36 19.21
CA GLY A 179 0.88 -14.34 20.65
C GLY A 179 0.85 -12.96 21.29
N LYS A 180 0.74 -11.90 20.48
CA LYS A 180 0.61 -10.52 20.95
C LYS A 180 -0.83 -10.09 21.01
N TYR A 181 -1.16 -9.18 21.92
CA TYR A 181 -2.47 -8.55 21.94
C TYR A 181 -2.66 -7.65 20.72
N THR A 182 -3.84 -7.75 20.10
CA THR A 182 -4.25 -6.92 18.96
C THR A 182 -4.97 -5.67 19.46
N ASN A 183 -5.26 -4.72 18.55
CA ASN A 183 -6.11 -3.58 18.87
C ASN A 183 -7.54 -4.01 19.24
N LEU A 184 -8.04 -5.15 18.72
CA LEU A 184 -9.27 -5.75 19.21
C LEU A 184 -9.13 -6.14 20.68
N GLY A 185 -7.98 -6.71 21.07
CA GLY A 185 -7.67 -6.98 22.47
C GLY A 185 -7.72 -5.73 23.33
N LEU A 186 -7.12 -4.61 22.86
CA LEU A 186 -7.20 -3.33 23.56
C LEU A 186 -8.64 -2.82 23.70
N ILE A 187 -9.47 -2.93 22.66
CA ILE A 187 -10.89 -2.53 22.70
C ILE A 187 -11.67 -3.28 23.78
N PHE A 188 -11.41 -4.59 23.97
CA PHE A 188 -12.08 -5.43 24.95
C PHE A 188 -11.40 -5.50 26.32
N SER A 189 -10.24 -4.88 26.47
CA SER A 189 -9.50 -4.87 27.75
C SER A 189 -10.08 -3.91 28.77
N ASP A 190 -9.68 -4.09 30.03
CA ASP A 190 -10.01 -3.15 31.11
C ASP A 190 -9.31 -1.79 30.94
N GLN A 191 -8.27 -1.71 30.08
CA GLN A 191 -7.52 -0.50 29.73
C GLN A 191 -8.08 0.20 28.48
N SER A 192 -9.22 -0.25 27.93
CA SER A 192 -9.77 0.31 26.70
C SER A 192 -10.01 1.82 26.79
N PRO A 193 -9.41 2.63 25.92
CA PRO A 193 -9.72 4.06 25.84
C PRO A 193 -11.00 4.32 25.02
N TYR A 194 -11.61 3.27 24.46
CA TYR A 194 -12.72 3.39 23.51
C TYR A 194 -14.07 3.19 24.21
N LEU A 195 -15.06 3.93 23.77
CA LEU A 195 -16.45 3.77 24.21
C LEU A 195 -17.28 3.22 23.03
N ILE A 196 -17.87 2.02 23.21
CA ILE A 196 -18.77 1.43 22.24
C ILE A 196 -20.20 1.84 22.58
N LYS A 197 -20.90 2.52 21.63
CA LYS A 197 -22.29 2.92 21.77
C LYS A 197 -23.17 2.09 20.84
N PHE A 198 -24.19 1.45 21.37
CA PHE A 198 -25.20 0.74 20.60
C PHE A 198 -26.51 1.54 20.60
N ALA A 199 -27.16 1.66 19.46
CA ALA A 199 -28.50 2.21 19.34
C ALA A 199 -29.39 1.25 18.57
N THR A 200 -30.52 0.89 19.13
CA THR A 200 -31.58 0.12 18.47
C THR A 200 -32.76 1.04 18.20
N TYR A 201 -33.12 1.15 16.94
CA TYR A 201 -34.27 1.96 16.52
C TYR A 201 -35.47 1.03 16.34
N LYS A 202 -36.56 1.28 17.08
CA LYS A 202 -37.86 0.64 16.87
C LYS A 202 -38.73 1.66 16.14
N GLY A 203 -38.95 1.48 14.86
CA GLY A 203 -39.82 2.32 14.04
C GLY A 203 -39.47 2.27 12.57
N GLU A 204 -40.46 2.37 11.72
CA GLU A 204 -40.32 2.53 10.30
C GLU A 204 -39.92 3.97 10.02
N THR A 205 -38.69 4.16 9.51
CA THR A 205 -38.09 5.38 8.96
C THR A 205 -38.11 6.68 9.79
N PRO A 206 -37.01 7.49 9.63
CA PRO A 206 -37.02 8.87 10.09
C PRO A 206 -37.95 9.74 9.29
#